data_6ee68c6732fb4be6cb7f5baff1199104
#
_entry.id   6ee68c6732fb4be6cb7f5baff1199104
#
_cell.length_a   1.000
_cell.length_b   1.000
_cell.length_c   1.000
_cell.angle_alpha   90.00
_cell.angle_beta   90.00
_cell.angle_gamma   90.00
#
_symmetry.space_group_name_H-M   'P 1'
#
loop_
_entity.id
_entity.type
_entity.pdbx_description
1 polymer ?
#
loop_
_entity_poly.entity_id
_entity_poly.type
_entity_poly.pdbx_seq_one_letter_code
_entity_poly.pdbx_strand_id
1 'polypeptide(L)'
;MDSFKIKILSFLFGRHRLCVVRDTDGFLLRGDVQKWLLDDNVVIEHGSQFQLRLMFELRYKTDIENRYCFVADENIQVLPDIRQCTNIITFNLSDFFPAYHKQSIVSAPLDVIQKLYGRAQVKTLNKTETKTLIAQLEEQRDPMDAILKKLSWIVGDNLEEKLVELNKCIVESLEKDGYGKIENEIDRINSEWQKGIEEMYFGKIPSSFLSTPSYVGNVLNHIQANYKNDKVALVVVDGMSFWQYLTLKKSLPSTLKIQDSYIYSWIPSITMLSRQAIFRGGVPIRDYKQNPQNEEKLWFDYWKSHGFRDDEIGYEYNVLGE
;
A
#
# COMPACT_ATOMS: atom_id res chain seq x y z
N MET A 1 -23.38 4.60 -7.82
CA MET A 1 -22.85 5.90 -7.34
C MET A 1 -23.40 6.14 -5.94
N ASP A 2 -22.55 6.47 -4.99
CA ASP A 2 -22.94 6.68 -3.60
C ASP A 2 -23.87 7.90 -3.45
N SER A 3 -25.11 7.67 -3.01
CA SER A 3 -26.12 8.73 -2.86
C SER A 3 -25.73 9.80 -1.85
N PHE A 4 -24.98 9.43 -0.81
CA PHE A 4 -24.45 10.36 0.17
C PHE A 4 -23.37 11.26 -0.43
N LYS A 5 -22.47 10.70 -1.24
CA LYS A 5 -21.41 11.45 -1.94
C LYS A 5 -21.99 12.47 -2.90
N ILE A 6 -22.97 12.06 -3.71
CA ILE A 6 -23.68 12.98 -4.62
C ILE A 6 -24.30 14.15 -3.85
N LYS A 7 -24.93 13.87 -2.71
CA LYS A 7 -25.57 14.90 -1.90
C LYS A 7 -24.56 15.88 -1.31
N ILE A 8 -23.43 15.38 -0.80
CA ILE A 8 -22.33 16.21 -0.29
C ILE A 8 -21.74 17.08 -1.40
N LEU A 9 -21.41 16.51 -2.56
CA LEU A 9 -20.86 17.25 -3.69
C LEU A 9 -21.81 18.36 -4.18
N SER A 10 -23.10 18.04 -4.29
CA SER A 10 -24.12 19.02 -4.64
C SER A 10 -24.23 20.15 -3.62
N PHE A 11 -24.14 19.84 -2.33
CA PHE A 11 -24.20 20.82 -1.26
C PHE A 11 -22.96 21.72 -1.24
N LEU A 12 -21.75 21.14 -1.36
CA LEU A 12 -20.50 21.87 -1.35
C LEU A 12 -20.37 22.83 -2.53
N PHE A 13 -20.62 22.34 -3.73
CA PHE A 13 -20.27 23.05 -4.95
C PHE A 13 -21.45 23.73 -5.66
N GLY A 14 -22.65 23.16 -5.58
CA GLY A 14 -23.76 23.63 -6.40
C GLY A 14 -23.36 23.66 -7.88
N ARG A 15 -23.26 24.88 -8.47
CA ARG A 15 -22.80 25.10 -9.86
C ARG A 15 -21.33 25.56 -9.96
N HIS A 16 -20.65 25.71 -8.86
CA HIS A 16 -19.28 26.23 -8.80
C HIS A 16 -18.24 25.09 -8.73
N ARG A 17 -17.01 25.37 -9.12
CA ARG A 17 -15.88 24.46 -8.93
C ARG A 17 -15.09 24.74 -7.63
N LEU A 18 -15.36 25.87 -7.01
CA LEU A 18 -14.75 26.28 -5.74
C LEU A 18 -15.85 26.40 -4.68
N CYS A 19 -15.59 25.86 -3.49
CA CYS A 19 -16.34 26.20 -2.29
C CYS A 19 -15.38 26.65 -1.17
N VAL A 20 -15.83 27.64 -0.41
CA VAL A 20 -15.23 28.05 0.86
C VAL A 20 -16.18 27.64 1.96
N VAL A 21 -15.72 26.76 2.83
CA VAL A 21 -16.57 26.09 3.79
C VAL A 21 -16.07 26.28 5.21
N ARG A 22 -17.00 26.62 6.12
CA ARG A 22 -16.79 26.50 7.55
C ARG A 22 -17.23 25.10 7.98
N ASP A 23 -16.29 24.21 8.24
CA ASP A 23 -16.55 22.84 8.72
C ASP A 23 -16.68 22.84 10.25
N THR A 24 -17.91 22.74 10.74
CA THR A 24 -18.18 22.93 12.18
C THR A 24 -17.86 21.71 13.03
N ASP A 25 -17.72 20.56 12.42
CA ASP A 25 -17.49 19.28 13.10
C ASP A 25 -16.21 18.55 12.63
N GLY A 26 -15.44 19.19 11.75
CA GLY A 26 -14.15 18.65 11.26
C GLY A 26 -14.27 17.45 10.34
N PHE A 27 -15.46 17.16 9.83
CA PHE A 27 -15.70 15.98 8.99
C PHE A 27 -14.93 16.02 7.68
N LEU A 28 -14.90 17.17 7.01
CA LEU A 28 -14.21 17.32 5.71
C LEU A 28 -12.69 17.21 5.81
N LEU A 29 -12.12 17.48 6.98
CA LEU A 29 -10.68 17.37 7.23
C LEU A 29 -10.23 15.97 7.64
N ARG A 30 -11.15 15.03 7.80
CA ARG A 30 -10.80 13.63 8.08
C ARG A 30 -10.07 13.03 6.87
N GLY A 31 -8.97 12.33 7.12
CA GLY A 31 -8.14 11.73 6.07
C GLY A 31 -8.88 10.72 5.18
N ASP A 32 -9.83 9.94 5.73
CA ASP A 32 -10.69 9.02 4.98
C ASP A 32 -11.70 9.75 4.08
N VAL A 33 -12.20 10.91 4.52
CA VAL A 33 -13.14 11.75 3.76
C VAL A 33 -12.42 12.50 2.63
N GLN A 34 -11.24 13.06 2.91
CA GLN A 34 -10.44 13.74 1.89
C GLN A 34 -10.11 12.80 0.73
N LYS A 35 -9.68 11.58 1.05
CA LYS A 35 -9.41 10.56 0.05
C LYS A 35 -10.65 10.17 -0.74
N TRP A 36 -11.75 9.91 -0.05
CA TRP A 36 -13.03 9.57 -0.67
C TRP A 36 -13.54 10.65 -1.65
N LEU A 37 -13.32 11.94 -1.34
CA LEU A 37 -13.70 13.04 -2.22
C LEU A 37 -12.69 13.25 -3.37
N LEU A 38 -11.42 12.91 -3.16
CA LEU A 38 -10.39 12.97 -4.21
C LEU A 38 -10.70 12.04 -5.39
N ASP A 39 -11.36 10.90 -5.17
CA ASP A 39 -11.82 9.98 -6.23
C ASP A 39 -12.75 10.67 -7.25
N ASP A 40 -13.39 11.80 -6.89
CA ASP A 40 -14.23 12.63 -7.77
C ASP A 40 -13.55 13.98 -8.10
N ASN A 41 -12.23 14.02 -8.12
CA ASN A 41 -11.42 15.19 -8.42
C ASN A 41 -11.69 16.38 -7.48
N VAL A 42 -11.96 16.13 -6.20
CA VAL A 42 -12.13 17.17 -5.18
C VAL A 42 -10.90 17.27 -4.32
N VAL A 43 -10.20 18.38 -4.42
CA VAL A 43 -9.05 18.71 -3.59
C VAL A 43 -9.51 19.53 -2.39
N ILE A 44 -9.21 19.04 -1.18
CA ILE A 44 -9.53 19.75 0.07
C ILE A 44 -8.26 20.43 0.59
N GLU A 45 -8.36 21.72 0.81
CA GLU A 45 -7.33 22.52 1.47
C GLU A 45 -7.91 23.25 2.67
N HIS A 46 -7.07 23.65 3.60
CA HIS A 46 -7.51 24.38 4.79
C HIS A 46 -6.54 25.51 5.13
N GLY A 47 -7.03 26.49 5.83
CA GLY A 47 -6.18 27.55 6.36
C GLY A 47 -6.80 28.94 6.41
N SER A 48 -5.92 29.93 6.46
CA SER A 48 -6.23 31.35 6.57
C SER A 48 -6.64 31.99 5.24
N GLN A 49 -7.05 33.26 5.30
CA GLN A 49 -7.35 34.06 4.13
C GLN A 49 -6.17 34.16 3.13
N PHE A 50 -4.94 34.16 3.63
CA PHE A 50 -3.76 34.20 2.77
C PHE A 50 -3.57 32.91 1.98
N GLN A 51 -3.79 31.75 2.64
CA GLN A 51 -3.72 30.43 1.99
C GLN A 51 -4.83 30.24 0.97
N LEU A 52 -6.06 30.72 1.26
CA LEU A 52 -7.13 30.76 0.28
C LEU A 52 -6.72 31.57 -0.98
N ARG A 53 -6.08 32.74 -0.80
CA ARG A 53 -5.60 33.53 -1.94
C ARG A 53 -4.54 32.78 -2.74
N LEU A 54 -3.56 32.20 -2.10
CA LEU A 54 -2.52 31.39 -2.77
C LEU A 54 -3.11 30.23 -3.56
N MET A 55 -3.99 29.44 -2.96
CA MET A 55 -4.68 28.36 -3.63
C MET A 55 -5.46 28.84 -4.85
N PHE A 56 -6.19 29.94 -4.70
CA PHE A 56 -6.98 30.53 -5.79
C PHE A 56 -6.11 30.96 -6.98
N GLU A 57 -4.99 31.64 -6.74
CA GLU A 57 -4.10 32.13 -7.80
C GLU A 57 -3.26 31.01 -8.43
N LEU A 58 -2.70 30.14 -7.63
CA LEU A 58 -1.70 29.19 -8.09
C LEU A 58 -2.29 27.85 -8.58
N ARG A 59 -3.48 27.49 -8.09
CA ARG A 59 -4.11 26.20 -8.41
C ARG A 59 -5.45 26.36 -9.11
N TYR A 60 -6.42 26.98 -8.47
CA TYR A 60 -7.78 27.06 -9.01
C TYR A 60 -7.86 27.71 -10.40
N LYS A 61 -7.09 28.77 -10.65
CA LYS A 61 -7.08 29.45 -11.95
C LYS A 61 -6.38 28.65 -13.06
N THR A 62 -5.42 27.82 -12.72
CA THR A 62 -4.60 27.07 -13.68
C THR A 62 -5.12 25.65 -13.92
N ASP A 63 -5.79 25.08 -12.96
CA ASP A 63 -6.33 23.73 -12.99
C ASP A 63 -7.84 23.77 -13.26
N ILE A 64 -8.27 23.24 -14.40
CA ILE A 64 -9.68 23.20 -14.81
C ILE A 64 -10.35 21.85 -14.53
N GLU A 65 -9.59 20.81 -14.18
CA GLU A 65 -10.08 19.46 -13.99
C GLU A 65 -10.60 19.21 -12.58
N ASN A 66 -9.93 19.77 -11.59
CA ASN A 66 -10.26 19.57 -10.19
C ASN A 66 -11.29 20.59 -9.67
N ARG A 67 -12.03 20.16 -8.66
CA ARG A 67 -12.85 21.02 -7.79
C ARG A 67 -12.07 21.29 -6.51
N TYR A 68 -12.22 22.48 -5.96
CA TYR A 68 -11.49 22.89 -4.77
C TYR A 68 -12.45 23.21 -3.62
N CYS A 69 -12.28 22.49 -2.52
CA CYS A 69 -12.97 22.75 -1.27
C CYS A 69 -11.97 23.34 -0.26
N PHE A 70 -12.11 24.63 0.04
CA PHE A 70 -11.28 25.29 1.02
C PHE A 70 -11.98 25.35 2.38
N VAL A 71 -11.46 24.63 3.35
CA VAL A 71 -11.95 24.66 4.74
C VAL A 71 -11.31 25.88 5.43
N ALA A 72 -12.14 26.86 5.70
CA ALA A 72 -11.72 28.11 6.26
C ALA A 72 -11.50 28.04 7.78
N ASP A 73 -10.40 28.59 8.25
CA ASP A 73 -10.25 28.95 9.65
C ASP A 73 -11.33 29.98 10.07
N GLU A 74 -11.50 30.20 11.35
CA GLU A 74 -12.54 31.13 11.83
C GLU A 74 -12.39 32.54 11.21
N ASN A 75 -13.51 33.09 10.74
CA ASN A 75 -13.65 34.49 10.27
C ASN A 75 -12.84 34.90 9.02
N ILE A 76 -12.72 34.03 8.03
CA ILE A 76 -12.13 34.40 6.74
C ILE A 76 -13.02 35.42 6.00
N GLN A 77 -12.45 36.53 5.61
CA GLN A 77 -13.07 37.48 4.67
C GLN A 77 -12.75 37.06 3.23
N VAL A 78 -13.75 36.51 2.52
CA VAL A 78 -13.61 36.13 1.12
C VAL A 78 -13.62 37.37 0.23
N LEU A 79 -12.53 37.61 -0.51
CA LEU A 79 -12.38 38.75 -1.40
C LEU A 79 -13.40 38.75 -2.56
N PRO A 80 -13.77 39.89 -3.11
CA PRO A 80 -14.86 40.00 -4.11
C PRO A 80 -14.65 39.12 -5.35
N ASP A 81 -13.43 39.05 -5.87
CA ASP A 81 -13.07 38.25 -7.04
C ASP A 81 -13.22 36.75 -6.79
N ILE A 82 -12.85 36.25 -5.63
CA ILE A 82 -13.08 34.86 -5.22
C ILE A 82 -14.57 34.61 -4.98
N ARG A 83 -15.27 35.54 -4.33
CA ARG A 83 -16.68 35.42 -3.99
C ARG A 83 -17.58 35.19 -5.20
N GLN A 84 -17.21 35.77 -6.38
CA GLN A 84 -18.00 35.64 -7.61
C GLN A 84 -17.99 34.23 -8.20
N CYS A 85 -16.98 33.43 -7.91
CA CYS A 85 -16.79 32.09 -8.48
C CYS A 85 -16.84 30.95 -7.44
N THR A 86 -17.24 31.26 -6.20
CA THR A 86 -17.25 30.29 -5.10
C THR A 86 -18.63 30.15 -4.44
N ASN A 87 -18.90 28.96 -3.95
CA ASN A 87 -19.99 28.70 -3.01
C ASN A 87 -19.45 28.91 -1.57
N ILE A 88 -20.08 29.77 -0.78
CA ILE A 88 -19.66 30.04 0.61
C ILE A 88 -20.73 29.44 1.53
N ILE A 89 -20.36 28.46 2.33
CA ILE A 89 -21.29 27.68 3.12
C ILE A 89 -20.73 27.33 4.51
N THR A 90 -21.64 27.00 5.41
CA THR A 90 -21.30 26.28 6.64
C THR A 90 -21.71 24.83 6.48
N PHE A 91 -20.77 23.93 6.72
CA PHE A 91 -21.00 22.50 6.68
C PHE A 91 -21.13 21.94 8.08
N ASN A 92 -22.12 21.07 8.24
CA ASN A 92 -22.36 20.34 9.47
C ASN A 92 -22.91 18.96 9.08
N LEU A 93 -22.16 17.90 9.37
CA LEU A 93 -22.55 16.54 9.00
C LEU A 93 -23.92 16.15 9.58
N SER A 94 -24.27 16.64 10.78
CA SER A 94 -25.54 16.31 11.42
C SER A 94 -26.77 16.80 10.65
N ASP A 95 -26.64 17.81 9.76
CA ASP A 95 -27.76 18.29 8.95
C ASP A 95 -28.21 17.23 7.91
N PHE A 96 -27.32 16.32 7.55
CA PHE A 96 -27.60 15.17 6.71
C PHE A 96 -28.17 13.98 7.48
N PHE A 97 -28.09 14.01 8.81
CA PHE A 97 -28.49 12.92 9.72
C PHE A 97 -29.38 13.40 10.88
N PRO A 98 -30.49 14.08 10.62
CA PRO A 98 -31.29 14.71 11.68
C PRO A 98 -31.90 13.69 12.68
N ALA A 99 -32.01 12.42 12.26
CA ALA A 99 -32.55 11.36 13.10
C ALA A 99 -31.53 10.70 14.05
N TYR A 100 -30.27 11.11 14.00
CA TYR A 100 -29.19 10.46 14.76
C TYR A 100 -28.49 11.41 15.71
N HIS A 101 -27.86 10.85 16.76
CA HIS A 101 -27.09 11.66 17.71
C HIS A 101 -25.82 12.23 17.03
N LYS A 102 -25.71 13.56 16.99
CA LYS A 102 -24.70 14.32 16.27
C LYS A 102 -23.26 13.81 16.46
N GLN A 103 -22.76 13.81 17.69
CA GLN A 103 -21.36 13.42 17.96
C GLN A 103 -21.06 11.95 17.62
N SER A 104 -22.06 11.07 17.75
CA SER A 104 -21.89 9.65 17.40
C SER A 104 -21.74 9.45 15.90
N ILE A 105 -22.45 10.24 15.07
CA ILE A 105 -22.30 10.19 13.62
C ILE A 105 -20.96 10.78 13.18
N VAL A 106 -20.55 11.92 13.72
CA VAL A 106 -19.26 12.57 13.36
C VAL A 106 -18.07 11.65 13.64
N SER A 107 -18.14 10.85 14.71
CA SER A 107 -17.08 9.89 15.07
C SER A 107 -17.18 8.54 14.37
N ALA A 108 -18.28 8.25 13.68
CA ALA A 108 -18.46 6.97 13.00
C ALA A 108 -17.54 6.83 11.78
N PRO A 109 -17.12 5.61 11.40
CA PRO A 109 -16.40 5.36 10.16
C PRO A 109 -17.21 5.76 8.93
N LEU A 110 -16.51 6.22 7.88
CA LEU A 110 -17.15 6.77 6.67
C LEU A 110 -18.12 5.79 6.00
N ASP A 111 -17.73 4.52 5.86
CA ASP A 111 -18.57 3.48 5.28
C ASP A 111 -19.86 3.21 6.09
N VAL A 112 -19.81 3.35 7.41
CA VAL A 112 -20.98 3.27 8.27
C VAL A 112 -21.88 4.49 8.06
N ILE A 113 -21.30 5.69 7.96
CA ILE A 113 -22.03 6.92 7.64
C ILE A 113 -22.77 6.78 6.30
N GLN A 114 -22.11 6.25 5.29
CA GLN A 114 -22.70 5.98 3.97
C GLN A 114 -23.89 5.01 4.06
N LYS A 115 -23.73 3.90 4.80
CA LYS A 115 -24.81 2.93 5.05
C LYS A 115 -25.99 3.55 5.84
N LEU A 116 -25.69 4.43 6.78
CA LEU A 116 -26.74 5.12 7.57
C LEU A 116 -27.52 6.12 6.72
N TYR A 117 -26.88 6.82 5.78
CA TYR A 117 -27.55 7.78 4.90
C TYR A 117 -28.63 7.12 4.04
N GLY A 118 -28.42 5.88 3.59
CA GLY A 118 -29.41 5.12 2.83
C GLY A 118 -30.57 4.55 3.62
N ARG A 119 -30.56 4.67 4.97
CA ARG A 119 -31.61 4.11 5.84
C ARG A 119 -32.68 5.14 6.17
N ALA A 120 -33.91 4.80 5.87
CA ALA A 120 -35.05 5.56 6.38
C ALA A 120 -35.18 5.37 7.89
N GLN A 121 -35.09 6.46 8.65
CA GLN A 121 -35.33 6.46 10.11
C GLN A 121 -36.64 7.19 10.40
N VAL A 122 -37.57 6.50 11.07
CA VAL A 122 -38.89 7.04 11.43
C VAL A 122 -38.83 7.74 12.79
N LYS A 123 -37.86 7.38 13.64
CA LYS A 123 -37.72 7.90 15.02
C LYS A 123 -36.33 8.49 15.23
N THR A 124 -36.26 9.62 15.91
CA THR A 124 -34.98 10.19 16.35
C THR A 124 -34.33 9.28 17.41
N LEU A 125 -33.09 8.89 17.17
CA LEU A 125 -32.31 8.02 18.03
C LEU A 125 -31.47 8.85 19.01
N ASN A 126 -31.45 8.41 20.26
CA ASN A 126 -30.58 8.99 21.30
C ASN A 126 -29.13 8.53 21.13
N LYS A 127 -28.23 8.99 22.00
CA LYS A 127 -26.79 8.67 21.96
C LYS A 127 -26.52 7.16 22.01
N THR A 128 -27.18 6.44 22.89
CA THR A 128 -26.97 5.00 23.08
C THR A 128 -27.51 4.22 21.88
N GLU A 129 -28.71 4.51 21.44
CA GLU A 129 -29.34 3.87 20.28
C GLU A 129 -28.53 4.08 19.01
N THR A 130 -28.02 5.29 18.80
CA THR A 130 -27.15 5.61 17.64
C THR A 130 -25.85 4.81 17.71
N LYS A 131 -25.19 4.74 18.88
CA LYS A 131 -23.96 3.95 19.04
C LYS A 131 -24.19 2.45 18.85
N THR A 132 -25.27 1.90 19.37
CA THR A 132 -25.63 0.49 19.17
C THR A 132 -25.82 0.17 17.68
N LEU A 133 -26.52 1.06 16.96
CA LEU A 133 -26.72 0.87 15.52
C LEU A 133 -25.42 0.96 14.73
N ILE A 134 -24.52 1.90 15.08
CA ILE A 134 -23.18 2.00 14.49
C ILE A 134 -22.40 0.71 14.73
N ALA A 135 -22.35 0.19 15.97
CA ALA A 135 -21.65 -1.05 16.30
C ALA A 135 -22.20 -2.25 15.50
N GLN A 136 -23.53 -2.38 15.39
CA GLN A 136 -24.15 -3.43 14.57
C GLN A 136 -23.76 -3.34 13.10
N LEU A 137 -23.61 -2.13 12.53
CA LEU A 137 -23.18 -1.94 11.16
C LEU A 137 -21.68 -2.20 10.98
N GLU A 138 -20.88 -1.96 12.01
CA GLU A 138 -19.47 -2.34 12.05
C GLU A 138 -19.27 -3.85 12.10
N GLU A 139 -20.06 -4.56 12.90
CA GLU A 139 -20.05 -6.03 12.97
C GLU A 139 -20.50 -6.70 11.66
N GLN A 140 -21.36 -6.04 10.89
CA GLN A 140 -21.83 -6.52 9.59
C GLN A 140 -20.85 -6.24 8.42
N ARG A 141 -19.67 -5.72 8.70
CA ARG A 141 -18.65 -5.51 7.67
C ARG A 141 -18.13 -6.85 7.17
N ASP A 142 -18.03 -6.99 5.86
CA ASP A 142 -17.25 -8.09 5.31
C ASP A 142 -15.79 -7.92 5.77
N PRO A 143 -15.21 -8.92 6.43
CA PRO A 143 -13.79 -8.88 6.82
C PRO A 143 -12.84 -8.57 5.66
N MET A 144 -13.31 -8.78 4.42
CA MET A 144 -12.55 -8.51 3.21
C MET A 144 -12.58 -7.04 2.75
N ASP A 145 -13.58 -6.25 3.16
CA ASP A 145 -13.71 -4.84 2.73
C ASP A 145 -12.47 -4.01 3.10
N ALA A 146 -11.91 -4.24 4.28
CA ALA A 146 -10.69 -3.56 4.72
C ALA A 146 -9.46 -3.95 3.88
N ILE A 147 -9.37 -5.22 3.48
CA ILE A 147 -8.30 -5.76 2.64
C ILE A 147 -8.42 -5.19 1.23
N LEU A 148 -9.60 -5.23 0.63
CA LEU A 148 -9.85 -4.66 -0.70
C LEU A 148 -9.52 -3.16 -0.75
N LYS A 149 -9.87 -2.43 0.31
CA LYS A 149 -9.51 -1.02 0.44
C LYS A 149 -8.00 -0.82 0.49
N LYS A 150 -7.24 -1.62 1.23
CA LYS A 150 -5.77 -1.57 1.23
C LYS A 150 -5.22 -1.85 -0.16
N LEU A 151 -5.71 -2.87 -0.85
CA LEU A 151 -5.25 -3.27 -2.19
C LEU A 151 -5.49 -2.19 -3.23
N SER A 152 -6.64 -1.48 -3.19
CA SER A 152 -6.94 -0.40 -4.13
C SER A 152 -5.95 0.78 -4.07
N TRP A 153 -5.15 0.86 -3.00
CA TRP A 153 -4.14 1.90 -2.77
C TRP A 153 -2.73 1.46 -3.18
N ILE A 154 -2.55 0.19 -3.55
CA ILE A 154 -1.30 -0.36 -4.02
C ILE A 154 -1.16 -0.03 -5.51
N VAL A 155 -0.93 1.24 -5.82
CA VAL A 155 -0.76 1.77 -7.18
C VAL A 155 0.27 2.90 -7.16
N GLY A 156 0.99 3.12 -8.27
CA GLY A 156 1.88 4.25 -8.48
C GLY A 156 3.29 4.09 -7.90
N ASP A 157 4.00 5.18 -7.82
CA ASP A 157 5.41 5.25 -7.43
C ASP A 157 5.69 4.58 -6.08
N ASN A 158 6.79 3.85 -5.99
CA ASN A 158 7.23 3.09 -4.83
C ASN A 158 6.56 1.72 -4.61
N LEU A 159 6.51 0.95 -5.67
CA LEU A 159 5.94 -0.39 -5.68
C LEU A 159 6.67 -1.38 -4.75
N GLU A 160 7.98 -1.17 -4.48
CA GLU A 160 8.76 -2.05 -3.60
C GLU A 160 8.21 -2.08 -2.17
N GLU A 161 7.91 -0.91 -1.60
CA GLU A 161 7.32 -0.82 -0.26
C GLU A 161 5.89 -1.41 -0.24
N LYS A 162 5.17 -1.25 -1.33
CA LYS A 162 3.80 -1.74 -1.48
C LYS A 162 3.70 -3.25 -1.68
N LEU A 163 4.76 -3.91 -2.21
CA LEU A 163 4.81 -5.37 -2.32
C LEU A 163 4.71 -6.07 -0.97
N VAL A 164 5.29 -5.50 0.07
CA VAL A 164 5.18 -6.04 1.43
C VAL A 164 3.72 -6.00 1.89
N GLU A 165 3.04 -4.89 1.67
CA GLU A 165 1.64 -4.72 2.06
C GLU A 165 0.71 -5.61 1.22
N LEU A 166 0.96 -5.75 -0.08
CA LEU A 166 0.25 -6.70 -0.93
C LEU A 166 0.31 -8.12 -0.36
N ASN A 167 1.51 -8.60 -0.04
CA ASN A 167 1.68 -9.96 0.46
C ASN A 167 1.06 -10.16 1.85
N LYS A 168 1.04 -9.14 2.71
CA LYS A 168 0.29 -9.17 3.97
C LYS A 168 -1.22 -9.27 3.72
N CYS A 169 -1.75 -8.52 2.74
CA CYS A 169 -3.16 -8.62 2.35
C CYS A 169 -3.50 -10.03 1.83
N ILE A 170 -2.61 -10.66 1.07
CA ILE A 170 -2.78 -12.06 0.63
C ILE A 170 -2.87 -13.00 1.84
N VAL A 171 -1.95 -12.89 2.79
CA VAL A 171 -1.98 -13.73 4.01
C VAL A 171 -3.26 -13.50 4.81
N GLU A 172 -3.64 -12.24 5.05
CA GLU A 172 -4.89 -11.91 5.76
C GLU A 172 -6.13 -12.46 5.04
N SER A 173 -6.15 -12.46 3.70
CA SER A 173 -7.27 -12.98 2.92
C SER A 173 -7.36 -14.50 2.96
N LEU A 174 -6.23 -15.19 2.95
CA LEU A 174 -6.16 -16.64 3.09
C LEU A 174 -6.64 -17.08 4.49
N GLU A 175 -6.24 -16.37 5.55
CA GLU A 175 -6.69 -16.64 6.92
C GLU A 175 -8.21 -16.45 7.11
N LYS A 176 -8.84 -15.64 6.27
CA LYS A 176 -10.29 -15.35 6.29
C LYS A 176 -11.09 -16.11 5.23
N ASP A 177 -10.45 -17.07 4.55
CA ASP A 177 -11.03 -17.83 3.43
C ASP A 177 -11.64 -16.93 2.33
N GLY A 178 -11.00 -15.80 2.11
CA GLY A 178 -11.48 -14.75 1.20
C GLY A 178 -10.59 -14.46 -0.01
N TYR A 179 -9.60 -15.30 -0.30
CA TYR A 179 -8.62 -15.06 -1.38
C TYR A 179 -9.27 -14.80 -2.74
N GLY A 180 -10.29 -15.56 -3.12
CA GLY A 180 -10.99 -15.36 -4.40
C GLY A 180 -11.63 -13.98 -4.57
N LYS A 181 -11.88 -13.24 -3.47
CA LYS A 181 -12.42 -11.88 -3.53
C LYS A 181 -11.38 -10.83 -3.92
N ILE A 182 -10.08 -11.15 -3.78
CA ILE A 182 -8.98 -10.21 -4.04
C ILE A 182 -8.20 -10.51 -5.32
N GLU A 183 -8.46 -11.62 -6.02
CA GLU A 183 -7.72 -12.05 -7.22
C GLU A 183 -7.68 -10.95 -8.30
N ASN A 184 -8.80 -10.33 -8.60
CA ASN A 184 -8.87 -9.27 -9.61
C ASN A 184 -7.98 -8.07 -9.26
N GLU A 185 -7.88 -7.71 -7.98
CA GLU A 185 -7.01 -6.61 -7.53
C GLU A 185 -5.53 -7.01 -7.59
N ILE A 186 -5.21 -8.27 -7.30
CA ILE A 186 -3.86 -8.80 -7.46
C ILE A 186 -3.45 -8.76 -8.93
N ASP A 187 -4.32 -9.19 -9.84
CA ASP A 187 -4.05 -9.18 -11.29
C ASP A 187 -3.87 -7.76 -11.82
N ARG A 188 -4.66 -6.81 -11.34
CA ARG A 188 -4.48 -5.39 -11.64
C ARG A 188 -3.11 -4.89 -11.21
N ILE A 189 -2.72 -5.13 -9.96
CA ILE A 189 -1.43 -4.73 -9.40
C ILE A 189 -0.27 -5.37 -10.17
N ASN A 190 -0.35 -6.67 -10.48
CA ASN A 190 0.64 -7.37 -11.28
C ASN A 190 0.78 -6.78 -12.69
N SER A 191 -0.34 -6.44 -13.33
CA SER A 191 -0.33 -5.83 -14.66
C SER A 191 0.32 -4.45 -14.68
N GLU A 192 0.12 -3.66 -13.63
CA GLU A 192 0.78 -2.37 -13.48
C GLU A 192 2.27 -2.51 -13.17
N TRP A 193 2.63 -3.48 -12.31
CA TRP A 193 4.02 -3.83 -12.05
C TRP A 193 4.78 -4.20 -13.32
N GLN A 194 4.20 -5.05 -14.15
CA GLN A 194 4.85 -5.51 -15.39
C GLN A 194 5.16 -4.39 -16.37
N LYS A 195 4.36 -3.32 -16.39
CA LYS A 195 4.61 -2.16 -17.28
C LYS A 195 5.87 -1.37 -16.91
N GLY A 196 6.22 -1.32 -15.65
CA GLY A 196 7.36 -0.55 -15.15
C GLY A 196 8.63 -1.39 -14.90
N ILE A 197 8.51 -2.73 -14.95
CA ILE A 197 9.60 -3.60 -14.48
C ILE A 197 10.91 -3.46 -15.27
N GLU A 198 10.83 -3.25 -16.58
CA GLU A 198 12.02 -3.14 -17.42
C GLU A 198 12.88 -1.95 -17.02
N GLU A 199 12.27 -0.78 -16.87
CA GLU A 199 12.99 0.44 -16.49
C GLU A 199 13.58 0.34 -15.09
N MET A 200 12.82 -0.18 -14.13
CA MET A 200 13.27 -0.30 -12.75
C MET A 200 14.34 -1.36 -12.56
N TYR A 201 14.20 -2.51 -13.21
CA TYR A 201 15.09 -3.66 -13.03
C TYR A 201 16.48 -3.42 -13.62
N PHE A 202 16.56 -3.05 -14.89
CA PHE A 202 17.85 -2.85 -15.57
C PHE A 202 18.63 -1.64 -15.04
N GLY A 203 17.96 -0.64 -14.49
CA GLY A 203 18.62 0.47 -13.81
C GLY A 203 19.29 0.09 -12.49
N LYS A 204 18.84 -0.96 -11.82
CA LYS A 204 19.32 -1.36 -10.49
C LYS A 204 20.38 -2.46 -10.47
N ILE A 205 20.45 -3.31 -11.49
CA ILE A 205 21.44 -4.40 -11.56
C ILE A 205 22.89 -3.90 -11.48
N PRO A 206 23.31 -2.84 -12.24
CA PRO A 206 24.70 -2.39 -12.24
C PRO A 206 25.15 -1.68 -10.95
N SER A 207 24.22 -1.18 -10.14
CA SER A 207 24.54 -0.30 -9.01
C SER A 207 24.76 -1.01 -7.69
N SER A 208 24.68 -2.34 -7.66
CA SER A 208 24.74 -3.11 -6.40
C SER A 208 26.14 -3.45 -5.98
N PHE A 209 26.90 -2.48 -5.51
CA PHE A 209 28.15 -2.74 -4.83
C PHE A 209 28.00 -2.61 -3.31
N LEU A 210 28.16 -3.72 -2.61
CA LEU A 210 28.83 -3.86 -1.29
C LEU A 210 28.00 -3.81 0.01
N SER A 211 26.98 -2.99 0.19
CA SER A 211 26.30 -2.96 1.50
C SER A 211 25.01 -3.77 1.54
N THR A 212 24.24 -3.70 0.50
CA THR A 212 22.98 -4.47 0.37
C THR A 212 22.85 -4.95 -1.08
N PRO A 213 22.72 -6.25 -1.33
CA PRO A 213 22.54 -6.75 -2.67
C PRO A 213 21.21 -6.23 -3.26
N SER A 214 21.20 -5.80 -4.51
CA SER A 214 19.98 -5.38 -5.20
C SER A 214 19.32 -6.54 -5.95
N TYR A 215 20.05 -7.60 -6.25
CA TYR A 215 19.52 -8.79 -6.92
C TYR A 215 20.21 -10.07 -6.42
N VAL A 216 19.60 -11.22 -6.69
CA VAL A 216 20.02 -12.53 -6.15
C VAL A 216 21.45 -12.93 -6.47
N GLY A 217 22.01 -12.51 -7.61
CA GLY A 217 23.39 -12.82 -7.98
C GLY A 217 24.45 -12.16 -7.10
N ASN A 218 24.09 -11.20 -6.26
CA ASN A 218 25.02 -10.53 -5.36
C ASN A 218 24.97 -11.04 -3.90
N VAL A 219 24.16 -12.05 -3.63
CA VAL A 219 24.01 -12.60 -2.27
C VAL A 219 25.32 -13.13 -1.72
N LEU A 220 26.08 -13.90 -2.49
CA LEU A 220 27.38 -14.43 -2.05
C LEU A 220 28.39 -13.33 -1.80
N ASN A 221 28.45 -12.32 -2.67
CA ASN A 221 29.34 -11.17 -2.50
C ASN A 221 29.02 -10.40 -1.21
N HIS A 222 27.75 -10.26 -0.89
CA HIS A 222 27.32 -9.65 0.37
C HIS A 222 27.73 -10.48 1.59
N ILE A 223 27.52 -11.80 1.55
CA ILE A 223 27.94 -12.72 2.63
C ILE A 223 29.45 -12.65 2.80
N GLN A 224 30.20 -12.75 1.73
CA GLN A 224 31.68 -12.71 1.77
C GLN A 224 32.19 -11.37 2.34
N ALA A 225 31.60 -10.25 1.96
CA ALA A 225 32.04 -8.93 2.42
C ALA A 225 31.74 -8.68 3.92
N ASN A 226 30.59 -9.16 4.40
CA ASN A 226 30.11 -8.79 5.74
C ASN A 226 30.27 -9.88 6.80
N TYR A 227 30.37 -11.16 6.41
CA TYR A 227 30.31 -12.30 7.31
C TYR A 227 31.45 -13.31 7.10
N LYS A 228 32.54 -12.92 6.43
CA LYS A 228 33.62 -13.86 6.06
C LYS A 228 34.31 -14.56 7.25
N ASN A 229 34.20 -13.99 8.43
CA ASN A 229 34.80 -14.55 9.67
C ASN A 229 33.78 -15.32 10.52
N ASP A 230 32.53 -15.40 10.07
CA ASP A 230 31.45 -16.03 10.78
C ASP A 230 31.12 -17.41 10.18
N LYS A 231 30.47 -18.25 10.98
CA LYS A 231 29.83 -19.47 10.44
C LYS A 231 28.50 -19.11 9.84
N VAL A 232 28.35 -19.23 8.54
CA VAL A 232 27.16 -18.85 7.79
C VAL A 232 26.57 -20.08 7.12
N ALA A 233 25.25 -20.24 7.21
CA ALA A 233 24.49 -21.18 6.42
C ALA A 233 23.57 -20.40 5.45
N LEU A 234 23.73 -20.59 4.15
CA LEU A 234 22.83 -20.09 3.14
C LEU A 234 21.77 -21.15 2.83
N VAL A 235 20.53 -20.90 3.23
CA VAL A 235 19.39 -21.78 2.94
C VAL A 235 18.60 -21.18 1.77
N VAL A 236 18.58 -21.86 0.64
CA VAL A 236 17.80 -21.45 -0.54
C VAL A 236 16.53 -22.28 -0.60
N VAL A 237 15.38 -21.62 -0.45
CA VAL A 237 14.07 -22.25 -0.59
C VAL A 237 13.50 -21.85 -1.94
N ASP A 238 13.52 -22.81 -2.86
CA ASP A 238 13.08 -22.62 -4.23
C ASP A 238 11.56 -22.62 -4.36
N GLY A 239 11.02 -21.75 -5.24
CA GLY A 239 9.59 -21.67 -5.51
C GLY A 239 8.75 -21.06 -4.38
N MET A 240 9.36 -20.56 -3.30
CA MET A 240 8.63 -19.92 -2.21
C MET A 240 8.24 -18.49 -2.59
N SER A 241 6.94 -18.22 -2.61
CA SER A 241 6.43 -16.85 -2.75
C SER A 241 6.59 -16.07 -1.44
N PHE A 242 6.58 -14.73 -1.52
CA PHE A 242 6.79 -13.89 -0.34
C PHE A 242 5.68 -14.03 0.71
N TRP A 243 4.42 -14.22 0.30
CA TRP A 243 3.33 -14.48 1.24
C TRP A 243 3.49 -15.83 1.98
N GLN A 244 4.05 -16.85 1.31
CA GLN A 244 4.36 -18.14 1.95
C GLN A 244 5.46 -17.95 3.01
N TYR A 245 6.48 -17.16 2.70
CA TYR A 245 7.50 -16.78 3.69
C TYR A 245 6.88 -16.05 4.90
N LEU A 246 5.99 -15.11 4.69
CA LEU A 246 5.30 -14.39 5.77
C LEU A 246 4.48 -15.35 6.67
N THR A 247 3.87 -16.37 6.07
CA THR A 247 3.16 -17.42 6.81
C THR A 247 4.12 -18.30 7.61
N LEU A 248 5.20 -18.76 6.98
CA LEU A 248 6.25 -19.54 7.65
C LEU A 248 6.87 -18.76 8.81
N LYS A 249 7.16 -17.47 8.61
CA LYS A 249 7.75 -16.60 9.64
C LYS A 249 6.91 -16.56 10.92
N LYS A 250 5.58 -16.63 10.83
CA LYS A 250 4.69 -16.67 11.99
C LYS A 250 4.88 -17.94 12.84
N SER A 251 5.37 -19.02 12.21
CA SER A 251 5.57 -20.34 12.86
C SER A 251 7.01 -20.53 13.39
N LEU A 252 7.92 -19.62 13.07
CA LEU A 252 9.31 -19.72 13.54
C LEU A 252 9.41 -19.40 15.04
N PRO A 253 10.34 -20.10 15.76
CA PRO A 253 10.56 -19.84 17.18
C PRO A 253 10.95 -18.40 17.45
N SER A 254 10.40 -17.81 18.50
CA SER A 254 10.71 -16.42 18.92
C SER A 254 12.19 -16.22 19.38
N THR A 255 12.93 -17.29 19.58
CA THR A 255 14.37 -17.27 19.85
C THR A 255 15.21 -16.87 18.64
N LEU A 256 14.66 -16.99 17.43
CA LEU A 256 15.33 -16.56 16.21
C LEU A 256 15.18 -15.04 16.03
N LYS A 257 16.30 -14.36 15.88
CA LYS A 257 16.31 -12.94 15.48
C LYS A 257 16.24 -12.87 13.97
N ILE A 258 15.11 -12.39 13.45
CA ILE A 258 14.86 -12.31 12.01
C ILE A 258 14.99 -10.86 11.57
N GLN A 259 15.82 -10.63 10.58
CA GLN A 259 15.93 -9.36 9.86
C GLN A 259 15.56 -9.62 8.41
N ASP A 260 14.53 -8.93 7.91
CA ASP A 260 14.08 -9.03 6.52
C ASP A 260 14.81 -8.01 5.65
N SER A 261 15.15 -8.43 4.44
CA SER A 261 15.53 -7.53 3.35
C SER A 261 15.00 -8.10 2.03
N TYR A 262 14.81 -7.22 1.05
CA TYR A 262 14.19 -7.56 -0.22
C TYR A 262 15.16 -7.26 -1.35
N ILE A 263 15.29 -8.22 -2.27
CA ILE A 263 16.14 -8.11 -3.44
C ILE A 263 15.40 -8.63 -4.67
N TYR A 264 15.80 -8.19 -5.85
CA TYR A 264 15.22 -8.68 -7.09
C TYR A 264 15.70 -10.10 -7.40
N SER A 265 14.79 -10.94 -7.87
CA SER A 265 15.13 -12.19 -8.55
C SER A 265 15.80 -11.89 -9.88
N TRP A 266 16.47 -12.87 -10.47
CA TRP A 266 16.90 -12.78 -11.87
C TRP A 266 15.67 -12.77 -12.79
N ILE A 267 15.66 -11.90 -13.80
CA ILE A 267 14.60 -11.84 -14.82
C ILE A 267 15.16 -12.33 -16.16
N PRO A 268 14.50 -13.29 -16.81
CA PRO A 268 13.26 -13.96 -16.43
C PRO A 268 13.44 -14.83 -15.16
N SER A 269 12.41 -14.85 -14.29
CA SER A 269 12.46 -15.53 -13.00
C SER A 269 12.35 -17.06 -13.12
N ILE A 270 13.20 -17.63 -13.97
CA ILE A 270 13.32 -19.07 -14.16
C ILE A 270 14.23 -19.62 -13.06
N THR A 271 13.77 -20.62 -12.34
CA THR A 271 14.49 -21.28 -11.25
C THR A 271 15.93 -21.57 -11.58
N MET A 272 16.19 -22.17 -12.73
CA MET A 272 17.52 -22.52 -13.20
C MET A 272 18.47 -21.32 -13.28
N LEU A 273 18.00 -20.16 -13.75
CA LEU A 273 18.82 -18.95 -13.87
C LEU A 273 19.03 -18.28 -12.53
N SER A 274 17.98 -18.20 -11.71
CA SER A 274 18.05 -17.59 -10.38
C SER A 274 18.98 -18.36 -9.43
N ARG A 275 18.87 -19.68 -9.40
CA ARG A 275 19.77 -20.54 -8.58
C ARG A 275 21.21 -20.46 -9.06
N GLN A 276 21.44 -20.51 -10.39
CA GLN A 276 22.77 -20.32 -10.92
C GLN A 276 23.37 -18.97 -10.53
N ALA A 277 22.59 -17.87 -10.63
CA ALA A 277 23.04 -16.53 -10.21
C ALA A 277 23.46 -16.50 -8.74
N ILE A 278 22.66 -17.12 -7.85
CA ILE A 278 22.94 -17.22 -6.42
C ILE A 278 24.26 -17.97 -6.20
N PHE A 279 24.35 -19.22 -6.61
CA PHE A 279 25.49 -20.09 -6.29
C PHE A 279 26.79 -19.75 -7.01
N ARG A 280 26.71 -18.98 -8.10
CA ARG A 280 27.87 -18.43 -8.80
C ARG A 280 28.33 -17.09 -8.23
N GLY A 281 27.49 -16.38 -7.50
CA GLY A 281 27.76 -15.01 -7.06
C GLY A 281 27.84 -14.01 -8.20
N GLY A 282 26.97 -14.13 -9.24
CA GLY A 282 27.00 -13.24 -10.39
C GLY A 282 25.93 -13.53 -11.43
N VAL A 283 26.15 -12.99 -12.64
CA VAL A 283 25.24 -13.14 -13.78
C VAL A 283 25.18 -14.59 -14.25
N PRO A 284 24.00 -15.15 -14.59
CA PRO A 284 23.88 -16.50 -15.13
C PRO A 284 24.68 -16.68 -16.44
N ILE A 285 25.18 -17.89 -16.66
CA ILE A 285 25.89 -18.26 -17.88
C ILE A 285 24.86 -18.78 -18.88
N ARG A 286 25.02 -18.42 -20.12
CA ARG A 286 24.33 -19.04 -21.25
C ARG A 286 24.74 -20.51 -21.35
N ASP A 287 23.82 -21.37 -21.73
CA ASP A 287 24.07 -22.80 -21.92
C ASP A 287 24.46 -23.62 -20.65
N TYR A 288 24.12 -23.09 -19.46
CA TYR A 288 24.30 -23.81 -18.21
C TYR A 288 23.24 -24.90 -18.01
N LYS A 289 23.68 -26.09 -17.66
CA LYS A 289 22.80 -27.19 -17.29
C LYS A 289 22.65 -27.25 -15.76
N GLN A 290 21.45 -26.91 -15.28
CA GLN A 290 21.13 -26.98 -13.87
C GLN A 290 21.02 -28.45 -13.42
N ASN A 291 21.83 -28.83 -12.44
CA ASN A 291 21.72 -30.06 -11.67
C ASN A 291 22.47 -29.87 -10.33
N PRO A 292 22.24 -30.73 -9.32
CA PRO A 292 22.87 -30.57 -8.02
C PRO A 292 24.40 -30.53 -8.07
N GLN A 293 25.03 -31.35 -8.88
CA GLN A 293 26.50 -31.43 -8.98
C GLN A 293 27.09 -30.14 -9.60
N ASN A 294 26.46 -29.57 -10.61
CA ASN A 294 26.92 -28.32 -11.21
C ASN A 294 26.70 -27.13 -10.24
N GLU A 295 25.63 -27.16 -9.46
CA GLU A 295 25.34 -26.14 -8.45
C GLU A 295 26.36 -26.22 -7.30
N GLU A 296 26.64 -27.42 -6.78
CA GLU A 296 27.67 -27.65 -5.79
C GLU A 296 29.04 -27.17 -6.30
N LYS A 297 29.37 -27.44 -7.56
CA LYS A 297 30.59 -26.96 -8.15
C LYS A 297 30.70 -25.45 -8.17
N LEU A 298 29.64 -24.73 -8.55
CA LEU A 298 29.61 -23.26 -8.54
C LEU A 298 29.83 -22.72 -7.11
N TRP A 299 29.22 -23.34 -6.11
CA TRP A 299 29.37 -22.99 -4.71
C TRP A 299 30.82 -23.14 -4.23
N PHE A 300 31.44 -24.31 -4.49
CA PHE A 300 32.84 -24.55 -4.13
C PHE A 300 33.79 -23.66 -4.91
N ASP A 301 33.60 -23.47 -6.21
CA ASP A 301 34.44 -22.59 -7.04
C ASP A 301 34.42 -21.15 -6.52
N TYR A 302 33.24 -20.65 -6.13
CA TYR A 302 33.10 -19.31 -5.58
C TYR A 302 33.92 -19.14 -4.29
N TRP A 303 33.71 -20.01 -3.29
CA TRP A 303 34.37 -19.86 -2.00
C TRP A 303 35.87 -20.15 -2.04
N LYS A 304 36.31 -21.12 -2.86
CA LYS A 304 37.74 -21.36 -3.11
C LYS A 304 38.43 -20.16 -3.75
N SER A 305 37.78 -19.48 -4.67
CA SER A 305 38.33 -18.24 -5.27
C SER A 305 38.49 -17.11 -4.26
N HIS A 306 37.78 -17.18 -3.13
CA HIS A 306 37.87 -16.24 -2.01
C HIS A 306 38.75 -16.74 -0.85
N GLY A 307 39.51 -17.83 -1.07
CA GLY A 307 40.54 -18.31 -0.14
C GLY A 307 40.06 -19.32 0.90
N PHE A 308 38.86 -19.85 0.79
CA PHE A 308 38.35 -20.91 1.67
C PHE A 308 38.85 -22.29 1.22
N ARG A 309 39.11 -23.17 2.17
CA ARG A 309 39.53 -24.57 1.91
C ARG A 309 38.31 -25.48 1.84
N ASP A 310 38.49 -26.66 1.27
CA ASP A 310 37.42 -27.67 1.09
C ASP A 310 36.80 -28.09 2.44
N ASP A 311 37.59 -28.15 3.49
CA ASP A 311 37.10 -28.51 4.84
C ASP A 311 36.34 -27.38 5.55
N GLU A 312 36.33 -26.18 4.99
CA GLU A 312 35.57 -25.00 5.46
C GLU A 312 34.28 -24.76 4.70
N ILE A 313 34.03 -25.52 3.61
CA ILE A 313 32.89 -25.34 2.72
C ILE A 313 32.00 -26.59 2.78
N GLY A 314 30.72 -26.38 3.09
CA GLY A 314 29.70 -27.44 3.02
C GLY A 314 28.66 -27.14 1.97
N TYR A 315 28.14 -28.17 1.31
CA TYR A 315 26.98 -28.09 0.42
C TYR A 315 26.09 -29.28 0.64
N GLU A 316 24.79 -29.04 0.72
CA GLU A 316 23.81 -30.10 0.87
C GLU A 316 22.59 -29.79 -0.01
N TYR A 317 22.09 -30.81 -0.69
CA TYR A 317 20.94 -30.72 -1.57
C TYR A 317 19.79 -31.55 -0.99
N ASN A 318 18.57 -31.05 -1.12
CA ASN A 318 17.36 -31.73 -0.61
C ASN A 318 17.35 -31.95 0.90
N VAL A 319 17.72 -30.92 1.67
CA VAL A 319 17.81 -30.98 3.14
C VAL A 319 16.48 -31.38 3.81
N LEU A 320 15.35 -31.16 3.15
CA LEU A 320 14.02 -31.50 3.70
C LEU A 320 13.61 -32.95 3.42
N GLY A 321 14.53 -33.75 2.85
CA GLY A 321 14.43 -35.20 2.77
C GLY A 321 13.10 -35.77 2.28
N GLU A 322 13.11 -36.96 1.80
CA GLU A 322 11.92 -37.73 1.46
C GLU A 322 10.87 -37.82 2.59
#